data_ea9097cbf48a59e4791552b4491c289b
#
_entry.id   ea9097cbf48a59e4791552b4491c289b
#
_cell.length_a   1.000
_cell.length_b   1.000
_cell.length_c   1.000
_cell.angle_alpha   90.00
_cell.angle_beta   90.00
_cell.angle_gamma   90.00
#
_symmetry.space_group_name_H-M   'P 1'
#
loop_
_entity.id
_entity.type
_entity.pdbx_description
1 polymer ?
#
loop_
_entity_poly.entity_id
_entity_poly.type
_entity_poly.pdbx_seq_one_letter_code
_entity_poly.pdbx_strand_id
1 'polypeptide(L)'
;MNIVEPIRSQEKVKEIYTYLKEKNDRDALLFLFGIYTGLRISDILKFRVRDCYNKYYGIREKKTKKQKTYDWNPHLKKELEKYIVEKDPDEFLFKSRKGKNQAITRERAYTIIKTACNDCGVYNVGTHTLR
;
A
#
# COMPACT_ATOMS: atom_id res chain seq x y z
N MET A 1 14.97 -10.54 -21.28
CA MET A 1 15.25 -10.22 -19.87
C MET A 1 14.16 -9.30 -19.34
N ASN A 2 13.50 -9.74 -18.29
CA ASN A 2 12.44 -8.93 -17.70
C ASN A 2 13.05 -7.92 -16.72
N ILE A 3 12.97 -6.66 -17.08
CA ILE A 3 13.42 -5.58 -16.21
C ILE A 3 12.22 -5.04 -15.47
N VAL A 4 12.28 -5.12 -14.15
CA VAL A 4 11.25 -4.55 -13.28
C VAL A 4 11.68 -3.12 -12.95
N GLU A 5 10.86 -2.15 -13.31
CA GLU A 5 11.16 -0.76 -13.05
C GLU A 5 10.11 -0.14 -12.13
N PRO A 6 10.53 0.78 -11.25
CA PRO A 6 9.57 1.52 -10.43
C PRO A 6 8.73 2.45 -11.30
N ILE A 7 7.53 2.74 -10.82
CA ILE A 7 6.65 3.69 -11.50
C ILE A 7 7.13 5.11 -11.15
N ARG A 8 7.64 5.83 -12.14
CA ARG A 8 8.27 7.14 -11.92
C ARG A 8 7.43 8.32 -12.36
N SER A 9 6.52 8.12 -13.30
CA SER A 9 5.67 9.20 -13.81
C SER A 9 4.55 9.52 -12.82
N GLN A 10 4.48 10.76 -12.39
CA GLN A 10 3.41 11.19 -11.49
C GLN A 10 2.03 11.12 -12.17
N GLU A 11 1.99 11.39 -13.47
CA GLU A 11 0.75 11.25 -14.24
C GLU A 11 0.26 9.82 -14.25
N LYS A 12 1.18 8.87 -14.43
CA LYS A 12 0.85 7.45 -14.44
C LYS A 12 0.41 6.98 -13.06
N VAL A 13 1.06 7.44 -12.00
CA VAL A 13 0.65 7.14 -10.62
C VAL A 13 -0.78 7.61 -10.39
N LYS A 14 -1.10 8.83 -10.81
CA LYS A 14 -2.44 9.39 -10.66
C LYS A 14 -3.47 8.59 -11.45
N GLU A 15 -3.12 8.18 -12.66
CA GLU A 15 -4.00 7.38 -13.52
C GLU A 15 -4.33 6.03 -12.85
N ILE A 16 -3.32 5.33 -12.36
CA ILE A 16 -3.50 4.04 -11.70
C ILE A 16 -4.30 4.19 -10.42
N TYR A 17 -4.01 5.22 -9.63
CA TYR A 17 -4.75 5.50 -8.41
C TYR A 17 -6.23 5.75 -8.70
N THR A 18 -6.53 6.58 -9.69
CA THR A 18 -7.91 6.89 -10.08
C THR A 18 -8.64 5.63 -10.56
N TYR A 19 -7.95 4.82 -11.36
CA TYR A 19 -8.49 3.55 -11.85
C TYR A 19 -8.88 2.63 -10.70
N LEU A 20 -7.99 2.49 -9.71
CA LEU A 20 -8.24 1.64 -8.54
C LEU A 20 -9.32 2.24 -7.65
N LYS A 21 -9.32 3.55 -7.48
CA LYS A 21 -10.29 4.25 -6.62
C LYS A 21 -11.71 4.02 -7.07
N GLU A 22 -11.93 3.97 -8.37
CA GLU A 22 -13.26 3.69 -8.93
C GLU A 22 -13.72 2.27 -8.64
N LYS A 23 -12.79 1.34 -8.46
CA LYS A 23 -13.11 -0.06 -8.22
C LYS A 23 -13.15 -0.43 -6.74
N ASN A 24 -12.19 0.06 -5.96
CA ASN A 24 -12.07 -0.34 -4.56
C ASN A 24 -11.13 0.61 -3.83
N ASP A 25 -11.66 1.29 -2.81
CA ASP A 25 -10.88 2.25 -2.03
C ASP A 25 -9.66 1.62 -1.34
N ARG A 26 -9.82 0.40 -0.83
CA ARG A 26 -8.72 -0.32 -0.18
C ARG A 26 -7.57 -0.54 -1.15
N ASP A 27 -7.88 -0.96 -2.37
CA ASP A 27 -6.87 -1.27 -3.39
C ASP A 27 -6.15 -0.01 -3.85
N ALA A 28 -6.88 1.09 -3.99
CA ALA A 28 -6.28 2.38 -4.34
C ALA A 28 -5.32 2.84 -3.24
N LEU A 29 -5.73 2.69 -1.98
CA LEU A 29 -4.89 3.06 -0.84
C LEU A 29 -3.65 2.17 -0.74
N LEU A 30 -3.79 0.88 -1.02
CA LEU A 30 -2.67 -0.05 -1.04
C LEU A 30 -1.59 0.41 -2.03
N PHE A 31 -2.01 0.77 -3.24
CA PHE A 31 -1.11 1.27 -4.26
C PHE A 31 -0.41 2.55 -3.81
N LEU A 32 -1.19 3.51 -3.31
CA LEU A 32 -0.67 4.78 -2.84
C LEU A 32 0.30 4.61 -1.68
N PHE A 33 -0.03 3.72 -0.75
CA PHE A 33 0.80 3.41 0.40
C PHE A 33 2.18 2.91 -0.05
N GLY A 34 2.18 1.99 -1.01
CA GLY A 34 3.43 1.46 -1.56
C GLY A 34 4.28 2.53 -2.25
N ILE A 35 3.65 3.39 -3.03
CA ILE A 35 4.34 4.47 -3.75
C ILE A 35 5.02 5.43 -2.78
N TYR A 36 4.33 5.84 -1.73
CA TYR A 36 4.85 6.89 -0.83
C TYR A 36 5.73 6.36 0.30
N THR A 37 5.65 5.08 0.65
CA THR A 37 6.51 4.53 1.70
C THR A 37 7.70 3.76 1.16
N GLY A 38 7.56 3.16 -0.01
CA GLY A 38 8.59 2.29 -0.58
C GLY A 38 8.78 0.99 0.21
N LEU A 39 7.84 0.64 1.08
CA LEU A 39 7.94 -0.56 1.89
C LEU A 39 7.59 -1.82 1.08
N ARG A 40 8.07 -2.95 1.55
CA ARG A 40 7.71 -4.25 0.97
C ARG A 40 6.24 -4.52 1.25
N ILE A 41 5.58 -5.21 0.32
CA ILE A 41 4.17 -5.58 0.48
C ILE A 41 3.94 -6.29 1.80
N SER A 42 4.82 -7.23 2.17
CA SER A 42 4.69 -7.97 3.43
C SER A 42 4.69 -7.05 4.65
N ASP A 43 5.46 -5.98 4.63
CA ASP A 43 5.48 -5.00 5.72
C ASP A 43 4.24 -4.13 5.70
N ILE A 44 3.78 -3.72 4.53
CA ILE A 44 2.56 -2.92 4.37
C ILE A 44 1.35 -3.65 4.93
N LEU A 45 1.26 -4.95 4.67
CA LEU A 45 0.10 -5.74 5.09
C LEU A 45 0.03 -5.98 6.60
N LYS A 46 1.08 -5.67 7.33
CA LYS A 46 1.07 -5.77 8.80
C LYS A 46 0.44 -4.56 9.48
N PHE A 47 0.24 -3.48 8.75
CA PHE A 47 -0.31 -2.26 9.32
C PHE A 47 -1.76 -2.46 9.76
N ARG A 48 -2.10 -1.86 10.89
CA ARG A 48 -3.46 -1.81 11.41
C ARG A 48 -3.95 -0.37 11.39
N VAL A 49 -5.25 -0.20 11.49
CA VAL A 49 -5.87 1.12 11.51
C VAL A 49 -5.22 2.01 12.58
N ARG A 50 -4.94 1.46 13.78
CA ARG A 50 -4.33 2.22 14.87
C ARG A 50 -2.96 2.81 14.52
N ASP A 51 -2.21 2.15 13.64
CA ASP A 51 -0.88 2.62 13.25
C ASP A 51 -0.96 3.95 12.50
N CYS A 52 -2.11 4.25 11.93
CA CYS A 52 -2.32 5.48 11.17
C CYS A 52 -2.68 6.69 12.04
N TYR A 53 -2.94 6.46 13.32
CA TYR A 53 -3.23 7.56 14.25
C TYR A 53 -1.96 8.30 14.67
N ASN A 54 -0.82 7.65 14.57
CA ASN A 54 0.45 8.18 15.03
C ASN A 54 1.03 9.16 14.04
N LYS A 55 1.85 10.07 14.56
CA LYS A 55 2.56 11.05 13.73
C LYS A 55 3.62 10.39 12.86
N TYR A 56 4.16 9.28 13.32
CA TYR A 56 5.21 8.52 12.63
C TYR A 56 4.78 7.07 12.52
N TYR A 57 5.32 6.35 11.55
CA TYR A 57 5.17 4.91 11.50
C TYR A 57 6.52 4.24 11.72
N GLY A 58 6.50 3.05 12.34
CA GLY A 58 7.71 2.31 12.66
C GLY A 58 7.80 1.03 11.85
N ILE A 59 9.02 0.71 11.44
CA ILE A 59 9.32 -0.56 10.76
C ILE A 59 10.45 -1.24 11.51
N ARG A 60 10.26 -2.51 11.84
CA ARG A 60 11.28 -3.30 12.50
C ARG A 60 12.10 -4.05 11.47
N GLU A 61 13.41 -3.78 11.45
CA GLU A 61 14.32 -4.48 10.54
C GLU A 61 14.57 -5.91 11.04
N LYS A 62 14.47 -6.88 10.12
CA LYS A 62 14.66 -8.29 10.46
C LYS A 62 16.08 -8.63 10.88
N LYS A 63 17.07 -7.98 10.26
CA LYS A 63 18.48 -8.29 10.49
C LYS A 63 19.00 -7.75 11.83
N THR A 64 18.68 -6.50 12.15
CA THR A 64 19.21 -5.83 13.33
C THR A 64 18.23 -5.77 14.47
N LYS A 65 16.94 -6.09 14.20
CA LYS A 65 15.83 -5.97 15.13
C LYS A 65 15.64 -4.55 15.65
N LYS A 66 16.26 -3.58 14.99
CA LYS A 66 16.09 -2.16 15.31
C LYS A 66 14.81 -1.64 14.67
N GLN A 67 14.08 -0.84 15.42
CA GLN A 67 12.92 -0.16 14.90
C GLN A 67 13.35 1.20 14.37
N LYS A 68 12.96 1.48 13.12
CA LYS A 68 13.16 2.80 12.52
C LYS A 68 11.80 3.47 12.38
N THR A 69 11.76 4.77 12.60
CA THR A 69 10.56 5.56 12.46
C THR A 69 10.69 6.51 11.27
N TYR A 70 9.57 6.73 10.61
CA TYR A 70 9.50 7.56 9.40
C TYR A 70 8.32 8.50 9.50
N ASP A 71 8.46 9.68 8.89
CA ASP A 71 7.34 10.61 8.77
C ASP A 71 6.38 10.11 7.69
N TRP A 72 5.09 10.28 7.96
CA TRP A 72 4.09 10.04 6.93
C TRP A 72 4.21 11.10 5.84
N ASN A 73 4.16 10.67 4.58
CA ASN A 73 3.97 11.61 3.47
C ASN A 73 2.64 12.33 3.69
N PRO A 74 2.58 13.68 3.57
CA PRO A 74 1.35 14.42 3.88
C PRO A 74 0.16 14.01 3.02
N HIS A 75 0.36 13.73 1.74
CA HIS A 75 -0.71 13.30 0.85
C HIS A 75 -1.24 11.93 1.26
N LEU A 76 -0.34 11.00 1.54
CA LEU A 76 -0.72 9.66 2.02
C LEU A 76 -1.47 9.76 3.35
N LYS A 77 -0.97 10.56 4.27
CA LYS A 77 -1.60 10.73 5.59
C LYS A 77 -3.03 11.22 5.47
N LYS A 78 -3.26 12.18 4.58
CA LYS A 78 -4.59 12.72 4.32
C LYS A 78 -5.55 11.64 3.82
N GLU A 79 -5.09 10.81 2.88
CA GLU A 79 -5.92 9.73 2.35
C GLU A 79 -6.16 8.63 3.39
N LEU A 80 -5.16 8.33 4.22
CA LEU A 80 -5.30 7.38 5.32
C LEU A 80 -6.36 7.86 6.31
N GLU A 81 -6.33 9.12 6.69
CA GLU A 81 -7.29 9.68 7.65
C GLU A 81 -8.72 9.56 7.14
N LYS A 82 -8.94 9.75 5.85
CA LYS A 82 -10.26 9.58 5.25
C LYS A 82 -10.70 8.11 5.28
N TYR A 83 -9.77 7.21 4.98
CA TYR A 83 -10.08 5.79 4.86
C TYR A 83 -10.42 5.15 6.21
N ILE A 84 -9.73 5.55 7.27
CA ILE A 84 -9.88 4.91 8.58
C ILE A 84 -11.04 5.46 9.42
N VAL A 85 -11.77 6.46 8.92
CA VAL A 85 -12.93 7.02 9.62
C VAL A 85 -13.91 5.90 9.95
N GLU A 86 -14.30 5.80 11.21
CA GLU A 86 -15.26 4.83 11.74
C GLU A 86 -14.80 3.37 11.67
N LYS A 87 -13.51 3.12 11.39
CA LYS A 87 -12.98 1.76 11.42
C LYS A 87 -12.41 1.42 12.79
N ASP A 88 -12.48 0.15 13.15
CA ASP A 88 -11.95 -0.35 14.42
C ASP A 88 -10.42 -0.24 14.41
N PRO A 89 -9.81 0.32 15.49
CA PRO A 89 -8.35 0.45 15.56
C PRO A 89 -7.59 -0.86 15.39
N ASP A 90 -8.17 -1.97 15.79
CA ASP A 90 -7.52 -3.29 15.71
C ASP A 90 -7.63 -3.95 14.36
N GLU A 91 -8.45 -3.42 13.46
CA GLU A 91 -8.56 -3.98 12.12
C GLU A 91 -7.27 -3.80 11.34
N PHE A 92 -6.96 -4.79 10.51
CA PHE A 92 -5.89 -4.61 9.53
C PHE A 92 -6.27 -3.49 8.56
N LEU A 93 -5.29 -2.68 8.21
CA LEU A 93 -5.53 -1.56 7.30
C LEU A 93 -6.00 -2.05 5.92
N PHE A 94 -5.35 -3.11 5.41
CA PHE A 94 -5.70 -3.73 4.14
C PHE A 94 -6.40 -5.05 4.40
N LYS A 95 -7.58 -4.94 4.96
CA LYS A 95 -8.36 -6.07 5.44
C LYS A 95 -8.97 -6.86 4.29
N SER A 96 -8.91 -8.19 4.40
CA SER A 96 -9.58 -9.10 3.48
C SER A 96 -11.08 -9.13 3.77
N ARG A 97 -11.87 -9.41 2.75
CA ARG A 97 -13.31 -9.65 2.93
C ARG A 97 -13.59 -10.99 3.58
N LYS A 98 -12.61 -11.90 3.57
CA LYS A 98 -12.73 -13.22 4.17
C LYS A 98 -12.27 -13.18 5.61
N GLY A 99 -12.97 -13.95 6.47
CA GLY A 99 -12.64 -14.01 7.88
C GLY A 99 -13.06 -12.77 8.65
N LYS A 100 -12.77 -12.77 9.94
CA LYS A 100 -13.18 -11.66 10.82
C LYS A 100 -12.25 -10.47 10.74
N ASN A 101 -10.94 -10.73 10.82
CA ASN A 101 -9.94 -9.66 10.78
C ASN A 101 -8.63 -10.25 10.27
N GLN A 102 -8.47 -10.28 8.96
CA GLN A 102 -7.28 -10.77 8.30
C GLN A 102 -6.89 -9.82 7.20
N ALA A 103 -5.58 -9.60 7.05
CA ALA A 103 -5.07 -8.82 5.93
C ALA A 103 -5.19 -9.64 4.63
N ILE A 104 -5.30 -8.94 3.50
CA ILE A 104 -5.20 -9.64 2.21
C ILE A 104 -3.82 -10.28 2.09
N THR A 105 -3.71 -11.31 1.28
CA THR A 105 -2.45 -12.01 1.09
C THR A 105 -1.50 -11.17 0.24
N ARG A 106 -0.21 -11.48 0.37
CA ARG A 106 0.82 -10.84 -0.47
C ARG A 106 0.55 -11.10 -1.95
N GLU A 107 0.15 -12.32 -2.28
CA GLU A 107 -0.15 -12.72 -3.65
C GLU A 107 -1.34 -11.92 -4.19
N ARG A 108 -2.36 -11.72 -3.37
CA ARG A 108 -3.53 -10.93 -3.77
C ARG A 108 -3.15 -9.46 -3.98
N ALA A 109 -2.36 -8.90 -3.06
CA ALA A 109 -1.88 -7.52 -3.18
C ALA A 109 -1.09 -7.33 -4.47
N TYR A 110 -0.19 -8.25 -4.77
CA TYR A 110 0.60 -8.22 -5.99
C TYR A 110 -0.30 -8.26 -7.24
N THR A 111 -1.28 -9.16 -7.25
CA THR A 111 -2.22 -9.29 -8.37
C THR A 111 -3.02 -8.02 -8.60
N ILE A 112 -3.49 -7.39 -7.53
CA ILE A 112 -4.25 -6.13 -7.60
C ILE A 112 -3.42 -5.05 -8.28
N ILE A 113 -2.18 -4.88 -7.85
CA ILE A 113 -1.28 -3.85 -8.38
C ILE A 113 -0.89 -4.16 -9.81
N LYS A 114 -0.52 -5.39 -10.09
CA LYS A 114 -0.13 -5.81 -11.45
C LYS A 114 -1.26 -5.61 -12.44
N THR A 115 -2.47 -6.01 -12.09
CA THR A 115 -3.63 -5.87 -12.97
C THR A 115 -3.91 -4.40 -13.26
N ALA A 116 -3.89 -3.56 -12.23
CA ALA A 116 -4.13 -2.13 -12.40
C ALA A 116 -3.06 -1.48 -13.29
N CYS A 117 -1.79 -1.83 -13.06
CA CYS A 117 -0.69 -1.31 -13.87
C CYS A 117 -0.82 -1.74 -15.32
N ASN A 118 -1.09 -3.02 -15.57
CA ASN A 118 -1.27 -3.51 -16.94
C ASN A 118 -2.43 -2.81 -17.65
N ASP A 119 -3.55 -2.63 -16.95
CA ASP A 119 -4.73 -1.96 -17.52
C ASP A 119 -4.46 -0.50 -17.83
N CYS A 120 -3.50 0.12 -17.15
CA CYS A 120 -3.09 1.49 -17.40
C CYS A 120 -1.84 1.60 -18.30
N GLY A 121 -1.45 0.49 -18.94
CA GLY A 121 -0.35 0.48 -19.89
C GLY A 121 1.04 0.39 -19.27
N VAL A 122 1.14 0.07 -17.99
CA VAL A 122 2.42 -0.12 -17.32
C VAL A 122 2.69 -1.61 -17.20
N TYR A 123 3.70 -2.09 -17.92
CA TYR A 123 4.07 -3.49 -17.95
C TYR A 123 5.38 -3.71 -17.21
N ASN A 124 5.83 -4.95 -17.08
CA ASN A 124 7.06 -5.30 -16.36
C ASN A 124 6.98 -4.99 -14.86
N VAL A 125 5.80 -5.22 -14.28
CA VAL A 125 5.56 -4.98 -12.86
C VAL A 125 6.00 -6.18 -12.04
N GLY A 126 6.82 -5.93 -11.02
CA GLY A 126 7.26 -6.95 -10.08
C GLY A 126 6.92 -6.55 -8.65
N THR A 127 7.35 -7.39 -7.69
CA THR A 127 7.05 -7.17 -6.27
C THR A 127 7.67 -5.89 -5.71
N HIS A 128 8.66 -5.33 -6.38
CA HIS A 128 9.37 -4.12 -5.94
C HIS A 128 9.04 -2.89 -6.78
N THR A 129 8.03 -2.97 -7.63
CA THR A 129 7.70 -1.88 -8.56
C THR A 129 7.33 -0.57 -7.84
N LEU A 130 6.73 -0.68 -6.67
CA LEU A 130 6.31 0.49 -5.89
C LEU A 130 7.44 1.14 -5.10
N ARG A 131 8.55 0.46 -4.94
CA ARG A 131 9.67 0.94 -4.11
C ARG A 131 10.59 1.92 -4.80
#